data_6d16664f06b38a0e51713be5ddfac8ab
#
_entry.id   6d16664f06b38a0e51713be5ddfac8ab
#
_cell.length_a   1.000
_cell.length_b   1.000
_cell.length_c   1.000
_cell.angle_alpha   90.00
_cell.angle_beta   90.00
_cell.angle_gamma   90.00
#
_symmetry.space_group_name_H-M   'P 1'
#
loop_
_entity.id
_entity.type
_entity.pdbx_description
1 polymer ?
#
loop_
_entity_poly.entity_id
_entity_poly.type
_entity_poly.pdbx_seq_one_letter_code
_entity_poly.pdbx_strand_id
1 'polypeptide(L)'
;KDKADELMAKIKAELKDIDYDLAHMTDVTIDWFKFIKDKYGKHHPRLTEIKSFDTIVATTVVEANQKLYINRQEGFIGTGLKKDEFVCNCSDIDDIIIFFRDGKFKVVKVADKIFVGKNILWVQVYNKNDKRTTYNVVYRDGQNGPHYIKRFNVPSVTRDREYDITRGEKGSRIAYFTANPNGEAEIIKVILEANPRLRKVIIEKDFSEVPIKGRGAKGQLVTRNPVHRIGLKSHGHSTLGGREVWFDPDVNRINYDEHGRLLGEFNEDDAILVVLETGEFYISNFDANNHYEDNIRIIEKWNPDKPWTAVVIDDDNGGYYYLKRFCMEATARKQTFLGDNPKNQLVLLSDTAYPRLKVTFGGDDAHREPMEV
;
A
#
# COMPACT_ATOMS: atom_id res chain seq x y z
N LYS A 1 -69.26 -12.83 43.02
CA LYS A 1 -69.53 -12.87 41.55
C LYS A 1 -68.55 -11.95 40.83
N ASP A 2 -68.34 -10.71 41.23
CA ASP A 2 -67.52 -9.71 40.55
C ASP A 2 -66.03 -10.15 40.41
N LYS A 3 -65.42 -10.74 41.47
CA LYS A 3 -64.05 -11.24 41.40
C LYS A 3 -63.84 -12.41 40.41
N ALA A 4 -64.86 -13.21 40.21
CA ALA A 4 -64.83 -14.31 39.26
C ALA A 4 -64.94 -13.82 37.83
N ASP A 5 -65.78 -12.81 37.63
CA ASP A 5 -65.98 -12.18 36.34
C ASP A 5 -64.73 -11.37 35.91
N GLU A 6 -64.04 -10.68 36.83
CA GLU A 6 -62.75 -10.03 36.61
C GLU A 6 -61.66 -11.04 36.24
N LEU A 7 -61.61 -12.19 36.97
CA LEU A 7 -60.61 -13.23 36.66
C LEU A 7 -60.85 -13.85 35.29
N MET A 8 -62.11 -14.10 34.94
CA MET A 8 -62.50 -14.62 33.62
C MET A 8 -62.15 -13.65 32.49
N ALA A 9 -62.36 -12.35 32.72
CA ALA A 9 -61.96 -11.34 31.74
C ALA A 9 -60.44 -11.28 31.53
N LYS A 10 -59.69 -11.38 32.62
CA LYS A 10 -58.23 -11.39 32.59
C LYS A 10 -57.69 -12.63 31.84
N ILE A 11 -58.20 -13.80 32.13
CA ILE A 11 -57.79 -15.07 31.45
C ILE A 11 -58.15 -15.00 29.94
N LYS A 12 -59.30 -14.42 29.56
CA LYS A 12 -59.64 -14.25 28.15
C LYS A 12 -58.74 -13.27 27.41
N ALA A 13 -58.27 -12.23 28.10
CA ALA A 13 -57.29 -11.33 27.54
C ALA A 13 -55.93 -12.02 27.32
N GLU A 14 -55.42 -12.73 28.32
CA GLU A 14 -54.19 -13.52 28.26
C GLU A 14 -54.21 -14.56 27.12
N LEU A 15 -55.36 -15.28 26.97
CA LEU A 15 -55.54 -16.23 25.88
C LEU A 15 -55.45 -15.56 24.51
N LYS A 16 -56.04 -14.39 24.34
CA LYS A 16 -56.01 -13.65 23.11
C LYS A 16 -54.58 -13.17 22.77
N ASP A 17 -53.82 -12.75 23.78
CA ASP A 17 -52.44 -12.34 23.61
C ASP A 17 -51.57 -13.56 23.22
N ILE A 18 -51.77 -14.72 23.81
CA ILE A 18 -51.06 -15.96 23.47
C ILE A 18 -51.40 -16.40 22.04
N ASP A 19 -52.68 -16.34 21.64
CA ASP A 19 -53.07 -16.67 20.27
C ASP A 19 -52.43 -15.74 19.25
N TYR A 20 -52.30 -14.44 19.57
CA TYR A 20 -51.59 -13.47 18.75
C TYR A 20 -50.08 -13.84 18.66
N ASP A 21 -49.44 -14.13 19.77
CA ASP A 21 -48.02 -14.49 19.83
C ASP A 21 -47.75 -15.76 19.03
N LEU A 22 -48.60 -16.75 19.10
CA LEU A 22 -48.52 -17.99 18.35
C LEU A 22 -48.64 -17.75 16.82
N ALA A 23 -49.49 -16.80 16.42
CA ALA A 23 -49.63 -16.41 15.02
C ALA A 23 -48.43 -15.60 14.50
N HIS A 24 -47.66 -14.94 15.41
CA HIS A 24 -46.57 -14.04 15.09
C HIS A 24 -45.23 -14.48 15.75
N MET A 25 -44.97 -15.76 15.80
CA MET A 25 -43.78 -16.35 16.46
C MET A 25 -42.44 -15.71 16.09
N THR A 26 -42.29 -15.28 14.83
CA THR A 26 -41.06 -14.63 14.36
C THR A 26 -40.86 -13.27 15.03
N ASP A 27 -41.91 -12.47 15.11
CA ASP A 27 -41.85 -11.12 15.70
C ASP A 27 -41.62 -11.18 17.20
N VAL A 28 -42.32 -12.09 17.89
CA VAL A 28 -42.14 -12.38 19.31
C VAL A 28 -40.70 -12.83 19.61
N THR A 29 -40.12 -13.68 18.76
CA THR A 29 -38.74 -14.13 18.91
C THR A 29 -37.76 -12.98 18.74
N ILE A 30 -37.97 -12.11 17.75
CA ILE A 30 -37.15 -10.91 17.52
C ILE A 30 -37.23 -9.98 18.74
N ASP A 31 -38.42 -9.73 19.27
CA ASP A 31 -38.59 -8.84 20.40
C ASP A 31 -38.02 -9.42 21.71
N TRP A 32 -38.10 -10.72 21.88
CA TRP A 32 -37.39 -11.42 22.96
C TRP A 32 -35.88 -11.22 22.91
N PHE A 33 -35.25 -11.37 21.73
CA PHE A 33 -33.83 -11.13 21.57
C PHE A 33 -33.43 -9.66 21.75
N LYS A 34 -34.28 -8.71 21.35
CA LYS A 34 -34.09 -7.28 21.64
C LYS A 34 -34.09 -7.04 23.16
N PHE A 35 -35.06 -7.59 23.86
CA PHE A 35 -35.16 -7.51 25.33
C PHE A 35 -33.91 -8.08 26.02
N ILE A 36 -33.44 -9.25 25.60
CA ILE A 36 -32.21 -9.87 26.12
C ILE A 36 -31.01 -8.94 25.87
N LYS A 37 -30.90 -8.40 24.67
CA LYS A 37 -29.83 -7.44 24.30
C LYS A 37 -29.84 -6.20 25.19
N ASP A 38 -30.98 -5.61 25.41
CA ASP A 38 -31.11 -4.38 26.20
C ASP A 38 -30.83 -4.63 27.68
N LYS A 39 -31.23 -5.78 28.20
CA LYS A 39 -31.07 -6.14 29.61
C LYS A 39 -29.66 -6.59 29.96
N TYR A 40 -29.02 -7.36 29.09
CA TYR A 40 -27.74 -8.04 29.38
C TYR A 40 -26.60 -7.59 28.47
N GLY A 41 -26.86 -7.00 27.31
CA GLY A 41 -25.87 -6.70 26.30
C GLY A 41 -24.75 -5.77 26.76
N LYS A 42 -25.02 -4.89 27.73
CA LYS A 42 -24.00 -4.00 28.31
C LYS A 42 -22.87 -4.75 29.03
N HIS A 43 -23.17 -5.92 29.58
CA HIS A 43 -22.21 -6.76 30.31
C HIS A 43 -21.54 -7.83 29.42
N HIS A 44 -22.04 -7.99 28.20
CA HIS A 44 -21.56 -8.98 27.25
C HIS A 44 -21.32 -8.33 25.89
N PRO A 45 -20.27 -7.49 25.77
CA PRO A 45 -19.94 -6.87 24.48
C PRO A 45 -19.57 -7.98 23.49
N ARG A 46 -19.92 -7.78 22.24
CA ARG A 46 -19.58 -8.71 21.17
C ARG A 46 -18.07 -8.71 20.97
N LEU A 47 -17.43 -9.85 21.18
CA LEU A 47 -16.00 -10.05 20.97
C LEU A 47 -15.67 -10.63 19.57
N THR A 48 -16.71 -10.97 18.79
CA THR A 48 -16.56 -11.53 17.44
C THR A 48 -17.12 -10.56 16.41
N GLU A 49 -16.40 -10.36 15.33
CA GLU A 49 -16.82 -9.62 14.15
C GLU A 49 -17.42 -10.60 13.12
N ILE A 50 -18.58 -10.23 12.53
CA ILE A 50 -19.07 -10.99 11.37
C ILE A 50 -18.36 -10.38 10.17
N LYS A 51 -17.33 -11.09 9.66
CA LYS A 51 -16.74 -10.78 8.34
C LYS A 51 -17.36 -11.74 7.32
N SER A 52 -17.72 -11.22 6.15
CA SER A 52 -17.86 -12.05 4.96
C SER A 52 -16.48 -12.65 4.67
N PHE A 53 -16.43 -13.89 4.22
CA PHE A 53 -15.20 -14.41 3.64
C PHE A 53 -14.95 -13.60 2.35
N ASP A 54 -14.19 -12.53 2.45
CA ASP A 54 -13.66 -11.86 1.27
C ASP A 54 -12.83 -12.87 0.52
N THR A 55 -12.96 -12.85 -0.79
CA THR A 55 -12.15 -13.71 -1.65
C THR A 55 -10.70 -13.31 -1.41
N ILE A 56 -9.97 -14.07 -0.60
CA ILE A 56 -8.55 -13.86 -0.38
C ILE A 56 -7.90 -14.02 -1.74
N VAL A 57 -7.46 -12.91 -2.31
CA VAL A 57 -6.65 -12.94 -3.52
C VAL A 57 -5.33 -13.56 -3.10
N ALA A 58 -5.07 -14.80 -3.51
CA ALA A 58 -3.91 -15.57 -3.07
C ALA A 58 -2.59 -14.80 -3.24
N THR A 59 -2.50 -13.92 -4.25
CA THR A 59 -1.36 -13.03 -4.48
C THR A 59 -1.11 -12.02 -3.35
N THR A 60 -2.11 -11.67 -2.56
CA THR A 60 -1.96 -10.70 -1.45
C THR A 60 -1.38 -11.34 -0.18
N VAL A 61 -1.57 -12.67 -0.02
CA VAL A 61 -1.16 -13.42 1.19
C VAL A 61 0.17 -14.14 1.02
N VAL A 62 0.59 -14.40 -0.22
CA VAL A 62 1.82 -15.14 -0.50
C VAL A 62 3.04 -14.23 -0.37
N GLU A 63 3.98 -14.62 0.47
CA GLU A 63 5.26 -13.90 0.60
C GLU A 63 6.07 -13.93 -0.70
N ALA A 64 6.66 -12.79 -1.05
CA ALA A 64 7.60 -12.66 -2.16
C ALA A 64 8.96 -13.27 -1.77
N ASN A 65 9.00 -14.62 -1.61
CA ASN A 65 10.14 -15.38 -1.11
C ASN A 65 11.12 -15.80 -2.21
N GLN A 66 10.82 -15.51 -3.45
CA GLN A 66 11.66 -15.83 -4.60
C GLN A 66 12.30 -14.59 -5.21
N LYS A 67 13.46 -14.74 -5.82
CA LYS A 67 14.16 -13.66 -6.51
C LYS A 67 14.09 -13.90 -8.02
N LEU A 68 13.58 -12.90 -8.74
CA LEU A 68 13.52 -12.91 -10.20
C LEU A 68 14.81 -12.36 -10.79
N TYR A 69 15.34 -13.06 -11.78
CA TYR A 69 16.55 -12.69 -12.52
C TYR A 69 16.28 -12.62 -14.01
N ILE A 70 17.11 -11.87 -14.73
CA ILE A 70 16.98 -11.66 -16.17
C ILE A 70 18.33 -11.82 -16.88
N ASN A 71 18.32 -12.55 -17.98
CA ASN A 71 19.39 -12.57 -18.97
C ASN A 71 18.95 -11.82 -20.23
N ARG A 72 19.32 -10.54 -20.33
CA ARG A 72 18.90 -9.67 -21.45
C ARG A 72 19.51 -10.08 -22.78
N GLN A 73 20.69 -10.70 -22.77
CA GLN A 73 21.40 -11.11 -24.01
C GLN A 73 20.73 -12.32 -24.64
N GLU A 74 20.45 -13.32 -23.84
CA GLU A 74 19.84 -14.56 -24.30
C GLU A 74 18.28 -14.47 -24.33
N GLY A 75 17.67 -13.54 -23.64
CA GLY A 75 16.23 -13.34 -23.61
C GLY A 75 15.49 -14.27 -22.66
N PHE A 76 16.11 -14.64 -21.54
CA PHE A 76 15.51 -15.46 -20.50
C PHE A 76 15.22 -14.65 -19.25
N ILE A 77 14.13 -15.03 -18.55
CA ILE A 77 13.81 -14.59 -17.20
C ILE A 77 13.52 -15.82 -16.33
N GLY A 78 13.71 -15.71 -15.02
CA GLY A 78 13.33 -16.80 -14.11
C GLY A 78 14.02 -16.73 -12.75
N THR A 79 13.53 -17.55 -11.83
CA THR A 79 14.05 -17.63 -10.45
C THR A 79 15.31 -18.49 -10.35
N GLY A 80 15.53 -19.37 -11.29
CA GLY A 80 16.72 -20.23 -11.39
C GLY A 80 17.97 -19.56 -11.95
N LEU A 81 17.87 -18.35 -12.49
CA LEU A 81 18.97 -17.63 -13.17
C LEU A 81 19.86 -16.84 -12.19
N LYS A 82 20.30 -17.44 -11.10
CA LYS A 82 20.99 -16.77 -9.97
C LYS A 82 22.32 -16.08 -10.31
N LYS A 83 22.90 -16.32 -11.50
CA LYS A 83 24.13 -15.68 -11.97
C LYS A 83 23.89 -14.45 -12.84
N ASP A 84 22.64 -14.19 -13.21
CA ASP A 84 22.23 -13.10 -14.08
C ASP A 84 21.78 -11.86 -13.27
N GLU A 85 21.30 -10.84 -13.96
CA GLU A 85 20.85 -9.58 -13.35
C GLU A 85 19.62 -9.80 -12.45
N PHE A 86 19.69 -9.41 -11.19
CA PHE A 86 18.54 -9.41 -10.27
C PHE A 86 17.55 -8.30 -10.65
N VAL A 87 16.27 -8.62 -10.67
CA VAL A 87 15.19 -7.69 -11.01
C VAL A 87 14.41 -7.27 -9.77
N CYS A 88 13.75 -8.21 -9.11
CA CYS A 88 12.87 -7.95 -7.95
C CYS A 88 12.59 -9.26 -7.19
N ASN A 89 12.01 -9.11 -6.00
CA ASN A 89 11.41 -10.24 -5.30
C ASN A 89 10.02 -10.52 -5.89
N CYS A 90 9.64 -11.77 -5.93
CA CYS A 90 8.36 -12.24 -6.44
C CYS A 90 7.93 -13.53 -5.75
N SER A 91 6.72 -13.96 -6.00
CA SER A 91 6.18 -15.25 -5.59
C SER A 91 6.04 -16.17 -6.80
N ASP A 92 5.86 -17.45 -6.55
CA ASP A 92 5.65 -18.48 -7.59
C ASP A 92 4.29 -18.36 -8.31
N ILE A 93 3.35 -17.61 -7.74
CA ILE A 93 2.04 -17.36 -8.32
C ILE A 93 1.95 -16.04 -9.09
N ASP A 94 2.96 -15.18 -8.99
CA ASP A 94 2.97 -13.87 -9.63
C ASP A 94 3.03 -13.96 -11.16
N ASP A 95 2.53 -12.90 -11.77
CA ASP A 95 2.70 -12.61 -13.17
C ASP A 95 3.79 -11.54 -13.37
N ILE A 96 4.53 -11.65 -14.44
CA ILE A 96 5.64 -10.74 -14.79
C ILE A 96 5.29 -10.02 -16.08
N ILE A 97 5.31 -8.70 -16.07
CA ILE A 97 5.19 -7.88 -17.28
C ILE A 97 6.57 -7.57 -17.83
N ILE A 98 6.71 -7.72 -19.16
CA ILE A 98 7.98 -7.53 -19.87
C ILE A 98 7.75 -6.60 -21.03
N PHE A 99 8.50 -5.51 -21.10
CA PHE A 99 8.52 -4.59 -22.22
C PHE A 99 9.80 -4.77 -23.04
N PHE A 100 9.66 -4.68 -24.36
CA PHE A 100 10.76 -4.82 -25.33
C PHE A 100 11.06 -3.49 -26.02
N ARG A 101 12.28 -3.37 -26.52
CA ARG A 101 12.75 -2.14 -27.20
C ARG A 101 12.01 -1.82 -28.49
N ASP A 102 11.40 -2.82 -29.13
CA ASP A 102 10.60 -2.66 -30.35
C ASP A 102 9.17 -2.15 -30.09
N GLY A 103 8.82 -1.91 -28.80
CA GLY A 103 7.53 -1.42 -28.39
C GLY A 103 6.49 -2.49 -28.12
N LYS A 104 6.90 -3.74 -28.11
CA LYS A 104 6.03 -4.83 -27.68
C LYS A 104 6.12 -5.05 -26.18
N PHE A 105 5.09 -5.69 -25.64
CA PHE A 105 5.11 -6.20 -24.27
C PHE A 105 4.24 -7.44 -24.14
N LYS A 106 4.49 -8.24 -23.13
CA LYS A 106 3.69 -9.39 -22.74
C LYS A 106 3.74 -9.65 -21.24
N VAL A 107 2.81 -10.44 -20.75
CA VAL A 107 2.76 -10.91 -19.37
C VAL A 107 2.91 -12.42 -19.37
N VAL A 108 3.79 -12.92 -18.52
CA VAL A 108 4.04 -14.37 -18.35
C VAL A 108 4.00 -14.72 -16.86
N LYS A 109 3.72 -15.97 -16.53
CA LYS A 109 3.80 -16.46 -15.16
C LYS A 109 5.25 -16.63 -14.72
N VAL A 110 5.54 -16.43 -13.44
CA VAL A 110 6.84 -16.76 -12.85
C VAL A 110 7.17 -18.24 -13.08
N ALA A 111 8.40 -18.51 -13.49
CA ALA A 111 8.95 -19.84 -13.69
C ALA A 111 10.45 -19.86 -13.38
N ASP A 112 11.04 -21.05 -13.23
CA ASP A 112 12.46 -21.19 -12.97
C ASP A 112 13.33 -20.62 -14.10
N LYS A 113 12.94 -20.87 -15.35
CA LYS A 113 13.56 -20.33 -16.56
C LYS A 113 12.57 -20.35 -17.72
N ILE A 114 12.29 -19.18 -18.29
CA ILE A 114 11.43 -19.05 -19.47
C ILE A 114 12.07 -18.14 -20.51
N PHE A 115 12.01 -18.55 -21.77
CA PHE A 115 12.43 -17.71 -22.89
C PHE A 115 11.30 -16.71 -23.23
N VAL A 116 11.62 -15.42 -23.15
CA VAL A 116 10.64 -14.35 -23.40
C VAL A 116 10.93 -13.55 -24.67
N GLY A 117 12.13 -13.67 -25.21
CA GLY A 117 12.57 -12.93 -26.39
C GLY A 117 13.72 -11.99 -26.06
N LYS A 118 14.46 -11.60 -27.10
CA LYS A 118 15.60 -10.66 -26.99
C LYS A 118 15.12 -9.21 -26.93
N ASN A 119 16.06 -8.29 -26.66
CA ASN A 119 15.81 -6.85 -26.60
C ASN A 119 14.87 -6.42 -25.45
N ILE A 120 14.94 -7.11 -24.33
CA ILE A 120 14.16 -6.78 -23.12
C ILE A 120 14.59 -5.39 -22.65
N LEU A 121 13.59 -4.51 -22.43
CA LEU A 121 13.74 -3.14 -21.95
C LEU A 121 13.49 -3.05 -20.45
N TRP A 122 12.33 -3.54 -20.00
CA TRP A 122 11.87 -3.45 -18.62
C TRP A 122 11.16 -4.73 -18.18
N VAL A 123 11.32 -5.10 -16.92
CA VAL A 123 10.65 -6.27 -16.29
C VAL A 123 10.25 -5.90 -14.88
N GLN A 124 9.04 -6.24 -14.49
CA GLN A 124 8.54 -6.09 -13.11
C GLN A 124 7.40 -7.07 -12.83
N VAL A 125 7.05 -7.24 -11.55
CA VAL A 125 5.82 -7.94 -11.16
C VAL A 125 4.61 -7.19 -11.72
N TYR A 126 3.65 -7.93 -12.26
CA TYR A 126 2.44 -7.40 -12.85
C TYR A 126 1.25 -7.53 -11.90
N ASN A 127 0.70 -6.42 -11.46
CA ASN A 127 -0.49 -6.37 -10.65
C ASN A 127 -1.72 -6.16 -11.54
N LYS A 128 -2.58 -7.19 -11.59
CA LYS A 128 -3.83 -7.11 -12.35
C LYS A 128 -4.77 -6.07 -11.72
N ASN A 129 -5.48 -5.32 -12.56
CA ASN A 129 -6.38 -4.22 -12.18
C ASN A 129 -5.67 -2.98 -11.59
N ASP A 130 -4.35 -2.93 -11.55
CA ASP A 130 -3.63 -1.73 -11.15
C ASP A 130 -3.83 -0.62 -12.22
N LYS A 131 -4.47 0.46 -11.79
CA LYS A 131 -4.73 1.66 -12.60
C LYS A 131 -3.76 2.79 -12.26
N ARG A 132 -2.94 2.64 -11.21
CA ARG A 132 -2.02 3.68 -10.75
C ARG A 132 -0.65 3.56 -11.40
N THR A 133 -0.12 2.36 -11.57
CA THR A 133 1.14 2.17 -12.29
C THR A 133 1.01 2.70 -13.72
N THR A 134 1.73 3.78 -13.97
CA THR A 134 1.71 4.51 -15.23
C THR A 134 3.06 4.38 -15.92
N TYR A 135 3.02 4.00 -17.18
CA TYR A 135 4.21 3.91 -18.03
C TYR A 135 4.36 5.20 -18.84
N ASN A 136 5.46 5.91 -18.64
CA ASN A 136 5.82 7.10 -19.40
C ASN A 136 6.77 6.70 -20.53
N VAL A 137 6.39 6.98 -21.77
CA VAL A 137 7.09 6.45 -22.95
C VAL A 137 7.26 7.52 -24.00
N VAL A 138 8.47 7.59 -24.58
CA VAL A 138 8.71 8.21 -25.87
C VAL A 138 9.15 7.13 -26.85
N TYR A 139 8.47 7.04 -27.98
CA TYR A 139 8.80 6.07 -29.01
C TYR A 139 8.94 6.71 -30.37
N ARG A 140 9.78 6.13 -31.22
CA ARG A 140 9.89 6.47 -32.63
C ARG A 140 8.98 5.55 -33.43
N ASP A 141 8.16 6.13 -34.31
CA ASP A 141 7.18 5.41 -35.13
C ASP A 141 7.78 5.10 -36.51
N GLY A 142 8.22 3.85 -36.71
CA GLY A 142 8.97 3.43 -37.90
C GLY A 142 10.48 3.71 -37.84
N GLN A 143 11.22 3.26 -38.86
CA GLN A 143 12.68 3.32 -38.88
C GLN A 143 13.25 4.76 -38.86
N ASN A 144 12.61 5.70 -39.55
CA ASN A 144 12.99 7.10 -39.62
C ASN A 144 11.82 8.03 -39.34
N GLY A 145 10.83 7.53 -38.58
CA GLY A 145 9.59 8.23 -38.33
C GLY A 145 9.68 9.22 -37.17
N PRO A 146 8.57 9.94 -36.93
CA PRO A 146 8.47 10.93 -35.87
C PRO A 146 8.49 10.26 -34.48
N HIS A 147 8.84 11.05 -33.47
CA HIS A 147 8.80 10.65 -32.08
C HIS A 147 7.51 11.12 -31.41
N TYR A 148 6.87 10.24 -30.67
CA TYR A 148 5.65 10.48 -29.91
C TYR A 148 5.90 10.22 -28.43
N ILE A 149 5.25 11.05 -27.58
CA ILE A 149 5.22 10.91 -26.13
C ILE A 149 3.83 10.47 -25.69
N LYS A 150 3.77 9.54 -24.76
CA LYS A 150 2.50 9.09 -24.19
C LYS A 150 2.66 8.53 -22.78
N ARG A 151 1.54 8.51 -22.07
CA ARG A 151 1.37 7.85 -20.77
C ARG A 151 0.23 6.86 -20.87
N PHE A 152 0.41 5.71 -20.26
CA PHE A 152 -0.64 4.69 -20.23
C PHE A 152 -0.47 3.75 -19.03
N ASN A 153 -1.55 3.07 -18.65
CA ASN A 153 -1.53 1.97 -17.70
C ASN A 153 -1.93 0.66 -18.38
N VAL A 154 -1.69 -0.46 -17.69
CA VAL A 154 -1.98 -1.82 -18.19
C VAL A 154 -2.82 -2.57 -17.15
N PRO A 155 -4.11 -2.23 -16.96
CA PRO A 155 -4.93 -2.83 -15.93
C PRO A 155 -5.33 -4.28 -16.22
N SER A 156 -5.37 -4.67 -17.53
CA SER A 156 -5.79 -6.01 -17.93
C SER A 156 -5.14 -6.45 -19.24
N VAL A 157 -4.61 -7.67 -19.22
CA VAL A 157 -4.03 -8.35 -20.38
C VAL A 157 -4.23 -9.86 -20.28
N THR A 158 -4.16 -10.55 -21.41
CA THR A 158 -4.11 -12.01 -21.47
C THR A 158 -2.66 -12.47 -21.38
N ARG A 159 -2.36 -13.47 -20.53
CA ARG A 159 -1.03 -14.08 -20.42
C ARG A 159 -0.55 -14.61 -21.77
N ASP A 160 0.75 -14.59 -21.97
CA ASP A 160 1.48 -15.12 -23.13
C ASP A 160 1.11 -14.47 -24.48
N ARG A 161 0.23 -13.47 -24.49
CA ARG A 161 -0.12 -12.69 -25.66
C ARG A 161 0.79 -11.46 -25.78
N GLU A 162 1.32 -11.23 -26.96
CA GLU A 162 2.04 -10.00 -27.28
C GLU A 162 1.08 -8.85 -27.60
N TYR A 163 1.43 -7.68 -27.08
CA TYR A 163 0.74 -6.42 -27.34
C TYR A 163 1.75 -5.39 -27.83
N ASP A 164 1.32 -4.45 -28.64
CA ASP A 164 2.15 -3.36 -29.14
C ASP A 164 1.68 -2.03 -28.56
N ILE A 165 2.61 -1.24 -28.03
CA ILE A 165 2.38 0.11 -27.53
C ILE A 165 2.72 1.18 -28.56
N THR A 166 3.28 0.83 -29.72
CA THR A 166 3.53 1.74 -30.84
C THR A 166 2.35 1.71 -31.82
N ARG A 167 2.55 2.12 -33.04
CA ARG A 167 1.56 2.02 -34.12
C ARG A 167 1.71 0.76 -34.95
N GLY A 168 2.71 -0.07 -34.62
CA GLY A 168 3.02 -1.29 -35.35
C GLY A 168 3.83 -1.07 -36.63
N GLU A 169 4.29 0.16 -36.90
CA GLU A 169 5.14 0.43 -38.07
C GLU A 169 6.48 -0.29 -37.91
N LYS A 170 6.92 -0.94 -38.99
CA LYS A 170 8.19 -1.68 -39.01
C LYS A 170 9.36 -0.77 -38.65
N GLY A 171 10.16 -1.18 -37.67
CA GLY A 171 11.30 -0.41 -37.21
C GLY A 171 10.97 0.62 -36.12
N SER A 172 9.76 0.59 -35.57
CA SER A 172 9.42 1.35 -34.37
C SER A 172 10.29 0.94 -33.20
N ARG A 173 10.64 1.90 -32.32
CA ARG A 173 11.52 1.65 -31.18
C ARG A 173 11.20 2.58 -30.04
N ILE A 174 11.25 2.06 -28.82
CA ILE A 174 11.18 2.87 -27.60
C ILE A 174 12.50 3.64 -27.42
N ALA A 175 12.40 4.94 -27.31
CA ALA A 175 13.51 5.86 -27.10
C ALA A 175 13.68 6.26 -25.63
N TYR A 176 12.59 6.29 -24.87
CA TYR A 176 12.55 6.55 -23.43
C TYR A 176 11.43 5.75 -22.78
N PHE A 177 11.68 5.23 -21.57
CA PHE A 177 10.70 4.43 -20.83
C PHE A 177 10.95 4.55 -19.32
N THR A 178 9.88 4.78 -18.56
CA THR A 178 9.85 4.65 -17.10
C THR A 178 8.55 3.99 -16.65
N ALA A 179 8.62 3.26 -15.56
CA ALA A 179 7.46 2.69 -14.87
C ALA A 179 7.28 3.42 -13.55
N ASN A 180 6.12 4.02 -13.37
CA ASN A 180 5.80 4.94 -12.28
C ASN A 180 4.62 4.39 -11.46
N PRO A 181 4.86 3.79 -10.28
CA PRO A 181 3.86 3.05 -9.51
C PRO A 181 2.68 3.90 -9.06
N ASN A 182 2.87 5.19 -8.92
CA ASN A 182 1.84 6.13 -8.48
C ASN A 182 1.54 7.25 -9.49
N GLY A 183 1.80 7.00 -10.78
CA GLY A 183 1.52 7.98 -11.82
C GLY A 183 2.41 9.22 -11.78
N GLU A 184 3.66 9.07 -11.35
CA GLU A 184 4.65 10.13 -11.32
C GLU A 184 4.94 10.63 -12.75
N ALA A 185 5.21 11.91 -12.87
CA ALA A 185 5.43 12.59 -14.13
C ALA A 185 6.76 13.33 -14.13
N GLU A 186 7.76 12.73 -14.73
CA GLU A 186 9.08 13.35 -14.88
C GLU A 186 9.14 14.35 -16.03
N ILE A 187 10.13 15.25 -15.96
CA ILE A 187 10.53 16.14 -17.06
C ILE A 187 11.74 15.57 -17.78
N ILE A 188 11.66 15.47 -19.09
CA ILE A 188 12.72 14.94 -19.94
C ILE A 188 13.31 15.98 -20.87
N LYS A 189 14.59 15.80 -21.21
CA LYS A 189 15.29 16.53 -22.27
C LYS A 189 15.45 15.63 -23.49
N VAL A 190 14.89 16.07 -24.61
CA VAL A 190 15.03 15.45 -25.92
C VAL A 190 16.07 16.25 -26.69
N ILE A 191 17.23 15.66 -26.96
CA ILE A 191 18.35 16.24 -27.70
C ILE A 191 18.24 15.75 -29.15
N LEU A 192 18.07 16.67 -30.06
CA LEU A 192 17.98 16.39 -31.49
C LEU A 192 19.38 16.23 -32.11
N GLU A 193 19.47 15.48 -33.21
CA GLU A 193 20.70 15.47 -34.01
C GLU A 193 20.96 16.87 -34.59
N ALA A 194 22.21 17.29 -34.55
CA ALA A 194 22.63 18.63 -35.04
C ALA A 194 22.34 18.76 -36.54
N ASN A 195 21.55 19.79 -36.88
CA ASN A 195 21.26 20.13 -38.26
C ASN A 195 21.33 21.66 -38.39
N PRO A 196 22.05 22.22 -39.37
CA PRO A 196 22.18 23.67 -39.57
C PRO A 196 20.85 24.42 -39.68
N ARG A 197 19.77 23.74 -40.05
CA ARG A 197 18.42 24.35 -40.18
C ARG A 197 17.64 24.37 -38.86
N LEU A 198 18.15 23.74 -37.79
CA LEU A 198 17.48 23.69 -36.49
C LEU A 198 17.88 24.87 -35.61
N ARG A 199 16.90 25.68 -35.24
CA ARG A 199 17.10 26.81 -34.28
C ARG A 199 17.18 26.31 -32.82
N LYS A 200 16.53 25.19 -32.48
CA LYS A 200 16.49 24.58 -31.16
C LYS A 200 16.89 23.12 -31.27
N VAL A 201 17.96 22.73 -30.58
CA VAL A 201 18.48 21.37 -30.56
C VAL A 201 17.95 20.59 -29.32
N ILE A 202 17.51 21.29 -28.30
CA ILE A 202 16.99 20.70 -27.07
C ILE A 202 15.50 21.06 -26.93
N ILE A 203 14.68 20.03 -26.74
CA ILE A 203 13.25 20.14 -26.44
C ILE A 203 13.03 19.57 -25.04
N GLU A 204 12.42 20.34 -24.16
CA GLU A 204 11.96 19.82 -22.87
C GLU A 204 10.50 19.37 -22.98
N LYS A 205 10.18 18.25 -22.35
CA LYS A 205 8.83 17.71 -22.27
C LYS A 205 8.53 17.29 -20.85
N ASP A 206 7.39 17.74 -20.37
CA ASP A 206 6.85 17.39 -19.07
C ASP A 206 5.76 16.32 -19.27
N PHE A 207 5.90 15.18 -18.61
CA PHE A 207 4.90 14.13 -18.67
C PHE A 207 3.61 14.51 -17.94
N SER A 208 3.61 15.48 -17.02
CA SER A 208 2.39 15.97 -16.36
C SER A 208 1.38 16.60 -17.34
N GLU A 209 1.87 17.16 -18.44
CA GLU A 209 1.06 17.72 -19.51
C GLU A 209 0.50 16.64 -20.46
N VAL A 210 0.94 15.38 -20.32
CA VAL A 210 0.54 14.28 -21.19
C VAL A 210 -0.55 13.46 -20.49
N PRO A 211 -1.79 13.44 -21.00
CA PRO A 211 -2.87 12.69 -20.37
C PRO A 211 -2.63 11.19 -20.44
N ILE A 212 -2.98 10.48 -19.37
CA ILE A 212 -2.96 9.03 -19.31
C ILE A 212 -4.10 8.50 -20.20
N LYS A 213 -3.77 7.68 -21.20
CA LYS A 213 -4.71 7.12 -22.16
C LYS A 213 -4.50 5.59 -22.29
N GLY A 214 -5.36 4.92 -23.01
CA GLY A 214 -5.20 3.49 -23.28
C GLY A 214 -3.87 3.18 -24.01
N ARG A 215 -3.30 1.99 -23.75
CA ARG A 215 -2.01 1.54 -24.32
C ARG A 215 -1.88 1.67 -25.84
N GLY A 216 -2.99 1.49 -26.60
CA GLY A 216 -3.03 1.63 -28.06
C GLY A 216 -3.09 3.07 -28.59
N ALA A 217 -3.15 4.08 -27.71
CA ALA A 217 -3.17 5.47 -28.13
C ALA A 217 -1.84 5.86 -28.79
N LYS A 218 -1.90 6.71 -29.83
CA LYS A 218 -0.70 7.20 -30.54
C LYS A 218 0.21 8.08 -29.66
N GLY A 219 -0.39 8.87 -28.78
CA GLY A 219 0.31 9.90 -28.01
C GLY A 219 0.41 11.24 -28.74
N GLN A 220 1.19 12.16 -28.15
CA GLN A 220 1.44 13.49 -28.66
C GLN A 220 2.74 13.53 -29.47
N LEU A 221 2.78 14.31 -30.54
CA LEU A 221 4.00 14.49 -31.34
C LEU A 221 5.04 15.28 -30.52
N VAL A 222 6.24 14.72 -30.38
CA VAL A 222 7.40 15.40 -29.81
C VAL A 222 8.18 16.14 -30.90
N THR A 223 8.60 15.37 -31.91
CA THR A 223 9.39 15.93 -33.03
C THR A 223 9.35 15.00 -34.25
N ARG A 224 9.51 15.60 -35.42
CA ARG A 224 9.76 14.86 -36.68
C ARG A 224 11.26 14.79 -37.02
N ASN A 225 12.08 15.49 -36.26
CA ASN A 225 13.52 15.48 -36.48
C ASN A 225 14.17 14.28 -35.81
N PRO A 226 15.31 13.80 -36.31
CA PRO A 226 16.07 12.74 -35.69
C PRO A 226 16.47 13.13 -34.25
N VAL A 227 16.33 12.17 -33.33
CA VAL A 227 16.68 12.35 -31.92
C VAL A 227 18.00 11.65 -31.65
N HIS A 228 18.96 12.39 -31.13
CA HIS A 228 20.23 11.86 -30.69
C HIS A 228 20.10 11.12 -29.34
N ARG A 229 19.49 11.77 -28.36
CA ARG A 229 19.34 11.24 -27.00
C ARG A 229 18.13 11.81 -26.29
N ILE A 230 17.51 10.98 -25.43
CA ILE A 230 16.52 11.42 -24.44
C ILE A 230 17.05 11.10 -23.04
N GLY A 231 16.98 12.04 -22.14
CA GLY A 231 17.41 11.87 -20.76
C GLY A 231 16.45 12.51 -19.77
N LEU A 232 16.45 12.00 -18.56
CA LEU A 232 15.75 12.60 -17.44
C LEU A 232 16.34 13.98 -17.13
N LYS A 233 15.48 14.99 -16.93
CA LYS A 233 15.85 16.30 -16.43
C LYS A 233 15.60 16.44 -14.93
N SER A 234 14.39 16.07 -14.52
CA SER A 234 13.97 16.06 -13.11
C SER A 234 12.87 15.05 -12.90
N HIS A 235 12.83 14.47 -11.70
CA HIS A 235 11.69 13.72 -11.25
C HIS A 235 10.49 14.67 -11.08
N GLY A 236 9.30 14.14 -11.22
CA GLY A 236 8.05 14.86 -11.01
C GLY A 236 7.15 14.16 -10.02
N HIS A 237 6.10 14.85 -9.63
CA HIS A 237 5.15 14.33 -8.64
C HIS A 237 4.06 13.49 -9.31
N SER A 238 3.33 12.74 -8.48
CA SER A 238 2.15 11.99 -8.91
C SER A 238 1.10 12.92 -9.52
N THR A 239 0.55 12.53 -10.66
CA THR A 239 -0.56 13.25 -11.31
C THR A 239 -1.93 12.65 -10.96
N LEU A 240 -1.96 11.60 -10.12
CA LEU A 240 -3.16 10.88 -9.72
C LEU A 240 -3.67 11.29 -8.32
N GLY A 241 -2.97 12.22 -7.64
CA GLY A 241 -3.21 12.55 -6.25
C GLY A 241 -2.69 11.49 -5.28
N GLY A 242 -2.93 11.68 -4.01
CA GLY A 242 -2.51 10.75 -2.98
C GLY A 242 -3.15 9.37 -3.15
N ARG A 243 -2.55 8.38 -2.49
CA ARG A 243 -3.04 7.00 -2.46
C ARG A 243 -3.45 6.64 -1.04
N GLU A 244 -4.66 6.16 -0.85
CA GLU A 244 -5.07 5.60 0.42
C GLU A 244 -4.27 4.33 0.72
N VAL A 245 -3.69 4.29 1.91
CA VAL A 245 -2.88 3.17 2.40
C VAL A 245 -3.56 2.61 3.63
N TRP A 246 -3.77 1.30 3.62
CA TRP A 246 -4.41 0.54 4.68
C TRP A 246 -3.42 -0.44 5.27
N PHE A 247 -3.51 -0.72 6.57
CA PHE A 247 -2.72 -1.73 7.25
C PHE A 247 -3.62 -2.88 7.69
N ASP A 248 -3.29 -4.07 7.23
CA ASP A 248 -3.95 -5.31 7.62
C ASP A 248 -3.11 -6.01 8.70
N PRO A 249 -3.58 -6.03 9.96
CA PRO A 249 -2.87 -6.66 11.07
C PRO A 249 -2.88 -8.19 11.00
N ASP A 250 -3.78 -8.81 10.23
CA ASP A 250 -3.88 -10.28 10.14
C ASP A 250 -2.72 -10.87 9.31
N VAL A 251 -2.17 -10.07 8.39
CA VAL A 251 -1.04 -10.46 7.53
C VAL A 251 0.19 -9.57 7.72
N ASN A 252 0.14 -8.58 8.62
CA ASN A 252 1.19 -7.60 8.90
C ASN A 252 1.72 -6.90 7.64
N ARG A 253 0.78 -6.48 6.77
CA ARG A 253 1.11 -5.78 5.52
C ARG A 253 0.23 -4.56 5.30
N ILE A 254 0.75 -3.64 4.53
CA ILE A 254 -0.08 -2.59 3.96
C ILE A 254 -0.72 -3.08 2.66
N ASN A 255 -1.85 -2.48 2.35
CA ASN A 255 -2.56 -2.72 1.09
C ASN A 255 -3.24 -1.43 0.62
N TYR A 256 -3.81 -1.50 -0.57
CA TYR A 256 -4.51 -0.40 -1.21
C TYR A 256 -5.96 -0.78 -1.57
N ASP A 257 -6.43 -1.90 -1.02
CA ASP A 257 -7.71 -2.54 -1.35
C ASP A 257 -8.73 -2.41 -0.20
N GLU A 258 -8.53 -1.41 0.68
CA GLU A 258 -9.43 -1.08 1.81
C GLU A 258 -9.53 -2.17 2.88
N HIS A 259 -8.50 -3.04 3.01
CA HIS A 259 -8.47 -4.05 4.05
C HIS A 259 -7.74 -3.58 5.31
N GLY A 260 -8.39 -3.75 6.47
CA GLY A 260 -7.82 -3.41 7.77
C GLY A 260 -8.03 -1.94 8.16
N ARG A 261 -7.00 -1.29 8.72
CA ARG A 261 -7.04 0.07 9.24
C ARG A 261 -6.48 1.07 8.23
N LEU A 262 -7.24 2.12 7.90
CA LEU A 262 -6.75 3.23 7.09
C LEU A 262 -5.63 3.99 7.83
N LEU A 263 -4.47 4.10 7.20
CA LEU A 263 -3.34 4.92 7.68
C LEU A 263 -3.42 6.36 7.17
N GLY A 264 -4.15 6.59 6.09
CA GLY A 264 -4.35 7.89 5.47
C GLY A 264 -4.03 7.91 3.98
N GLU A 265 -4.09 9.11 3.41
CA GLU A 265 -3.71 9.37 2.02
C GLU A 265 -2.20 9.68 1.96
N PHE A 266 -1.46 8.96 1.11
CA PHE A 266 0.00 9.07 0.97
C PHE A 266 0.36 9.63 -0.40
N ASN A 267 1.23 10.63 -0.41
CA ASN A 267 1.91 11.15 -1.59
C ASN A 267 3.31 10.52 -1.71
N GLU A 268 4.03 10.86 -2.77
CA GLU A 268 5.33 10.27 -3.11
C GLU A 268 6.38 10.37 -1.99
N ASP A 269 6.42 11.50 -1.30
CA ASP A 269 7.39 11.80 -0.24
C ASP A 269 6.95 11.29 1.15
N ASP A 270 5.74 10.76 1.27
CA ASP A 270 5.21 10.26 2.51
C ASP A 270 5.81 8.90 2.88
N ALA A 271 5.91 8.63 4.17
CA ALA A 271 6.47 7.41 4.71
C ALA A 271 5.62 6.88 5.88
N ILE A 272 5.88 5.65 6.26
CA ILE A 272 5.23 4.97 7.38
C ILE A 272 6.18 4.94 8.56
N LEU A 273 5.69 5.40 9.71
CA LEU A 273 6.34 5.20 11.01
C LEU A 273 5.88 3.86 11.58
N VAL A 274 6.85 3.05 11.98
CA VAL A 274 6.63 1.81 12.72
C VAL A 274 7.31 1.90 14.07
N VAL A 275 6.58 1.66 15.15
CA VAL A 275 7.09 1.57 16.52
C VAL A 275 6.74 0.20 17.06
N LEU A 276 7.73 -0.51 17.56
CA LEU A 276 7.60 -1.85 18.13
C LEU A 276 7.34 -1.80 19.63
N GLU A 277 6.79 -2.87 20.18
CA GLU A 277 6.60 -3.00 21.64
C GLU A 277 7.92 -2.95 22.42
N THR A 278 9.03 -3.31 21.77
CA THR A 278 10.39 -3.22 22.31
C THR A 278 10.90 -1.80 22.49
N GLY A 279 10.17 -0.77 22.00
CA GLY A 279 10.65 0.62 22.01
C GLY A 279 11.63 0.94 20.88
N GLU A 280 11.75 0.05 19.92
CA GLU A 280 12.44 0.32 18.65
C GLU A 280 11.48 0.98 17.66
N PHE A 281 12.01 1.80 16.75
CA PHE A 281 11.24 2.40 15.66
C PHE A 281 12.07 2.51 14.39
N TYR A 282 11.37 2.61 13.26
CA TYR A 282 11.97 2.90 11.96
C TYR A 282 10.93 3.52 11.01
N ILE A 283 11.43 4.11 9.93
CA ILE A 283 10.61 4.69 8.87
C ILE A 283 10.75 3.82 7.62
N SER A 284 9.63 3.41 7.04
CA SER A 284 9.59 2.65 5.79
C SER A 284 8.83 3.40 4.70
N ASN A 285 9.10 3.03 3.45
CA ASN A 285 8.22 3.42 2.35
C ASN A 285 6.89 2.65 2.45
N PHE A 286 5.89 3.08 1.69
CA PHE A 286 4.57 2.45 1.66
C PHE A 286 4.40 1.45 0.49
N ASP A 287 5.41 0.61 0.25
CA ASP A 287 5.32 -0.49 -0.73
C ASP A 287 4.49 -1.65 -0.14
N ALA A 288 3.46 -2.11 -0.86
CA ALA A 288 2.60 -3.22 -0.43
C ALA A 288 3.35 -4.56 -0.27
N ASN A 289 4.56 -4.67 -0.82
CA ASN A 289 5.43 -5.84 -0.62
C ASN A 289 6.16 -5.84 0.73
N ASN A 290 6.14 -4.72 1.47
CA ASN A 290 6.73 -4.67 2.80
C ASN A 290 5.96 -5.58 3.76
N HIS A 291 6.72 -6.36 4.51
CA HIS A 291 6.21 -7.16 5.62
C HIS A 291 6.69 -6.53 6.93
N TYR A 292 5.78 -6.36 7.86
CA TYR A 292 6.05 -5.75 9.16
C TYR A 292 6.07 -6.82 10.25
N GLU A 293 6.67 -6.50 11.40
CA GLU A 293 6.80 -7.41 12.54
C GLU A 293 5.45 -7.65 13.25
N ASP A 294 5.34 -8.77 13.97
CA ASP A 294 4.15 -9.14 14.74
C ASP A 294 3.95 -8.26 15.99
N ASN A 295 5.04 -7.69 16.53
CA ASN A 295 5.03 -6.90 17.75
C ASN A 295 4.93 -5.39 17.51
N ILE A 296 4.13 -4.98 16.54
CA ILE A 296 3.86 -3.57 16.26
C ILE A 296 3.00 -2.96 17.36
N ARG A 297 3.50 -1.89 17.96
CA ARG A 297 2.75 -1.03 18.87
C ARG A 297 2.00 0.08 18.13
N ILE A 298 2.69 0.73 17.18
CA ILE A 298 2.16 1.83 16.37
C ILE A 298 2.62 1.65 14.94
N ILE A 299 1.69 1.79 14.00
CA ILE A 299 1.96 1.98 12.59
C ILE A 299 1.06 3.09 12.07
N GLU A 300 1.65 4.12 11.50
CA GLU A 300 0.91 5.29 11.00
C GLU A 300 1.69 6.03 9.92
N LYS A 301 1.05 6.99 9.26
CA LYS A 301 1.73 7.93 8.39
C LYS A 301 2.73 8.77 9.20
N TRP A 302 4.00 8.76 8.80
CA TRP A 302 5.05 9.49 9.49
C TRP A 302 4.87 11.00 9.34
N ASN A 303 4.99 11.69 10.48
CA ASN A 303 5.03 13.14 10.55
C ASN A 303 6.26 13.56 11.36
N PRO A 304 7.26 14.24 10.75
CA PRO A 304 8.50 14.64 11.41
C PRO A 304 8.28 15.61 12.58
N ASP A 305 7.21 16.38 12.53
CA ASP A 305 6.92 17.41 13.54
C ASP A 305 6.02 16.89 14.68
N LYS A 306 5.60 15.63 14.62
CA LYS A 306 4.74 15.03 15.64
C LYS A 306 5.53 14.75 16.91
N PRO A 307 5.18 15.40 18.05
CA PRO A 307 5.86 15.15 19.32
C PRO A 307 5.34 13.85 19.94
N TRP A 308 6.28 13.08 20.48
CA TRP A 308 6.02 11.87 21.24
C TRP A 308 6.45 12.05 22.69
N THR A 309 5.67 11.51 23.61
CA THR A 309 5.98 11.47 25.02
C THR A 309 6.09 10.01 25.46
N ALA A 310 7.23 9.62 26.00
CA ALA A 310 7.46 8.25 26.49
C ALA A 310 7.80 8.27 27.98
N VAL A 311 7.25 7.31 28.71
CA VAL A 311 7.68 6.94 30.06
C VAL A 311 8.48 5.65 29.93
N VAL A 312 9.73 5.69 30.39
CA VAL A 312 10.66 4.58 30.30
C VAL A 312 11.22 4.23 31.67
N ILE A 313 11.52 2.96 31.89
CA ILE A 313 12.31 2.51 33.03
C ILE A 313 13.76 2.43 32.57
N ASP A 314 14.66 3.11 33.24
CA ASP A 314 16.09 3.12 32.94
C ASP A 314 16.84 2.30 34.00
N ASP A 315 17.28 1.11 33.63
CA ASP A 315 17.95 0.16 34.51
C ASP A 315 19.40 0.62 34.84
N ASP A 316 20.04 1.40 33.95
CA ASP A 316 21.37 1.96 34.18
C ASP A 316 21.37 2.97 35.32
N ASN A 317 20.25 3.62 35.57
CA ASN A 317 20.06 4.61 36.60
C ASN A 317 19.18 4.10 37.76
N GLY A 318 19.28 2.82 38.09
CA GLY A 318 18.62 2.24 39.25
C GLY A 318 17.17 1.86 39.05
N GLY A 319 16.71 1.69 37.81
CA GLY A 319 15.34 1.29 37.48
C GLY A 319 14.28 2.36 37.72
N TYR A 320 14.68 3.62 37.71
CA TYR A 320 13.74 4.73 37.88
C TYR A 320 12.97 5.03 36.63
N TYR A 321 11.80 5.65 36.78
CA TYR A 321 10.94 6.10 35.68
C TYR A 321 11.41 7.46 35.17
N TYR A 322 11.62 7.53 33.87
CA TYR A 322 11.99 8.75 33.16
C TYR A 322 10.91 9.14 32.14
N LEU A 323 10.64 10.44 32.09
CA LEU A 323 9.77 11.03 31.08
C LEU A 323 10.65 11.65 30.00
N LYS A 324 10.44 11.22 28.75
CA LYS A 324 11.11 11.75 27.55
C LYS A 324 10.09 12.35 26.60
N ARG A 325 10.47 13.47 25.98
CA ARG A 325 9.68 14.07 24.88
C ARG A 325 10.60 14.31 23.70
N PHE A 326 10.18 13.85 22.51
CA PHE A 326 10.99 13.85 21.30
C PHE A 326 10.13 13.79 20.05
N CYS A 327 10.72 14.09 18.88
CA CYS A 327 10.19 13.77 17.57
C CYS A 327 10.98 12.61 16.98
N MET A 328 10.33 11.74 16.20
CA MET A 328 11.00 10.61 15.56
C MET A 328 11.59 11.05 14.23
N GLU A 329 12.92 11.01 14.13
CA GLU A 329 13.65 11.42 12.94
C GLU A 329 13.56 10.35 11.82
N ALA A 330 13.72 10.80 10.57
CA ALA A 330 13.71 9.92 9.41
C ALA A 330 14.89 8.94 9.44
N THR A 331 14.61 7.66 9.60
CA THR A 331 15.61 6.60 9.58
C THR A 331 15.03 5.31 9.03
N ALA A 332 15.73 4.70 8.08
CA ALA A 332 15.40 3.36 7.58
C ALA A 332 15.99 2.23 8.45
N ARG A 333 16.89 2.56 9.38
CA ARG A 333 17.46 1.59 10.33
C ARG A 333 16.67 1.63 11.62
N LYS A 334 16.47 0.46 12.23
CA LYS A 334 15.87 0.39 13.57
C LYS A 334 16.70 1.18 14.54
N GLN A 335 16.05 2.08 15.25
CA GLN A 335 16.59 2.87 16.34
C GLN A 335 15.74 2.64 17.58
N THR A 336 16.34 2.85 18.76
CA THR A 336 15.61 2.79 20.01
C THR A 336 15.65 4.13 20.73
N PHE A 337 14.54 4.54 21.32
CA PHE A 337 14.51 5.67 22.23
C PHE A 337 14.66 5.26 23.71
N LEU A 338 14.86 3.96 23.99
CA LEU A 338 15.07 3.46 25.35
C LEU A 338 16.54 3.57 25.81
N GLY A 339 17.50 3.75 24.89
CA GLY A 339 18.93 3.67 25.16
C GLY A 339 19.50 2.27 24.88
N ASP A 340 20.78 2.07 25.16
CA ASP A 340 21.51 0.86 24.75
C ASP A 340 21.34 -0.33 25.70
N ASN A 341 20.78 -0.13 26.89
CA ASN A 341 20.60 -1.20 27.85
C ASN A 341 19.33 -2.03 27.51
N PRO A 342 19.45 -3.34 27.24
CA PRO A 342 18.33 -4.20 26.88
C PRO A 342 17.33 -4.44 28.02
N LYS A 343 17.65 -4.04 29.24
CA LYS A 343 16.73 -4.13 30.37
C LYS A 343 15.82 -2.90 30.49
N ASN A 344 16.11 -1.85 29.76
CA ASN A 344 15.25 -0.67 29.72
C ASN A 344 13.89 -1.04 29.14
N GLN A 345 12.83 -0.50 29.71
CA GLN A 345 11.46 -0.87 29.34
C GLN A 345 10.62 0.34 28.96
N LEU A 346 9.82 0.18 27.94
CA LEU A 346 8.79 1.16 27.55
C LEU A 346 7.53 0.93 28.39
N VAL A 347 7.19 1.88 29.25
CA VAL A 347 5.98 1.83 30.07
C VAL A 347 4.80 2.44 29.35
N LEU A 348 4.98 3.65 28.80
CA LEU A 348 3.95 4.39 28.10
C LEU A 348 4.56 5.13 26.90
N LEU A 349 3.82 5.15 25.81
CA LEU A 349 4.08 6.00 24.65
C LEU A 349 2.79 6.70 24.27
N SER A 350 2.83 8.03 24.17
CA SER A 350 1.68 8.87 23.80
C SER A 350 2.08 9.84 22.71
N ASP A 351 1.18 10.03 21.77
CA ASP A 351 1.25 11.02 20.70
C ASP A 351 0.48 12.30 21.00
N THR A 352 -0.07 12.41 22.20
CA THR A 352 -0.74 13.62 22.68
C THR A 352 0.26 14.76 22.80
N ALA A 353 -0.06 15.92 22.26
CA ALA A 353 0.86 17.05 22.22
C ALA A 353 1.27 17.54 23.62
N TYR A 354 0.39 17.48 24.60
CA TYR A 354 0.61 17.85 26.01
C TYR A 354 -0.10 16.86 26.93
N PRO A 355 0.41 15.61 27.06
CA PRO A 355 -0.23 14.62 27.91
C PRO A 355 -0.10 15.01 29.38
N ARG A 356 -1.15 14.82 30.15
CA ARG A 356 -1.11 14.87 31.61
C ARG A 356 -1.03 13.45 32.13
N LEU A 357 0.00 13.17 32.87
CA LEU A 357 0.25 11.85 33.43
C LEU A 357 -0.06 11.84 34.91
N LYS A 358 -0.87 10.88 35.36
CA LYS A 358 -1.11 10.65 36.78
C LYS A 358 -0.24 9.50 37.24
N VAL A 359 0.71 9.82 38.12
CA VAL A 359 1.59 8.84 38.74
C VAL A 359 0.99 8.42 40.07
N THR A 360 0.72 7.13 40.21
CA THR A 360 0.24 6.51 41.44
C THR A 360 1.34 5.65 42.01
N PHE A 361 1.54 5.73 43.31
CA PHE A 361 2.57 4.99 44.04
C PHE A 361 2.03 3.64 44.52
N GLY A 362 2.90 2.63 44.55
CA GLY A 362 2.56 1.27 45.01
C GLY A 362 3.56 0.73 46.04
N GLY A 363 3.35 -0.48 46.55
CA GLY A 363 4.22 -1.06 47.60
C GLY A 363 4.23 -0.24 48.86
N ASP A 364 5.44 0.01 49.43
CA ASP A 364 5.62 0.76 50.65
C ASP A 364 5.22 2.25 50.54
N ASP A 365 5.18 2.77 49.32
CA ASP A 365 4.81 4.15 49.00
C ASP A 365 3.32 4.35 48.67
N ALA A 366 2.48 3.29 48.76
CA ALA A 366 1.06 3.37 48.43
C ALA A 366 0.26 4.42 49.23
N HIS A 367 0.81 4.88 50.31
CA HIS A 367 0.24 5.94 51.16
C HIS A 367 0.43 7.37 50.59
N ARG A 368 1.28 7.53 49.58
CA ARG A 368 1.53 8.84 48.96
C ARG A 368 0.38 9.25 48.06
N GLU A 369 0.09 10.55 48.07
CA GLU A 369 -0.89 11.11 47.15
C GLU A 369 -0.42 10.99 45.68
N PRO A 370 -1.32 10.70 44.73
CA PRO A 370 -0.97 10.69 43.33
C PRO A 370 -0.41 12.03 42.85
N MET A 371 0.61 11.99 42.03
CA MET A 371 1.24 13.17 41.45
C MET A 371 0.81 13.32 39.99
N GLU A 372 0.48 14.54 39.56
CA GLU A 372 0.25 14.88 38.14
C GLU A 372 1.51 15.53 37.56
N VAL A 373 1.89 15.06 36.38
CA VAL A 373 3.04 15.53 35.60
C VAL A 373 2.62 15.92 34.20
#